data_5076b59c5fb548832b632dadd3c37004
#
_entry.id   5076b59c5fb548832b632dadd3c37004
#
_cell.length_a   1.000
_cell.length_b   1.000
_cell.length_c   1.000
_cell.angle_alpha   90.00
_cell.angle_beta   90.00
_cell.angle_gamma   90.00
#
_symmetry.space_group_name_H-M   'P 1'
#
loop_
_entity.id
_entity.type
_entity.pdbx_description
1 polymer ?
#
loop_
_entity_poly.entity_id
_entity_poly.type
_entity_poly.pdbx_seq_one_letter_code
_entity_poly.pdbx_strand_id
1 'polypeptide(L)'
;MRGHVARKGNRYYAVVYEGFDPATGQERHRWHAAGPTRKGAEKVLGELVKRMHDGDYRAPDRITLGDYLLERWLPTKQAQIRPSTFSSYRNNVLTHVVPRIGSIPLQKLQPEDLDTFYAHLLRDGRRNGAGGGLAPKTVRIIHGIIRKALADALRKGSVTRNVADLADPPKVRLGGSRTMTVWSADELRDFLAGIEDSEWYVPIFLAANTGMRRGEVLGLTWGNVDLDGARLVVSQQILSVEYAATVADVKTAHSRRTIDLDPRTVALLRAWRRHQLEQKMSTGRRGDDEFVFTHPDGGPIHPDFFSQSWQRLMRNSEQRRIRLHDLRHTHATILLKAGVPVKVVSERLGHSSPAFTITVYQHVLPGMQADAAAAFSAAVFGSQPNR
;
A
#
# COMPACT_ATOMS: atom_id res chain seq x y z
N MET A 1 -5.17 -8.25 -46.72
CA MET A 1 -4.64 -6.97 -46.23
C MET A 1 -3.92 -6.30 -47.37
N ARG A 2 -4.15 -5.03 -47.64
CA ARG A 2 -3.68 -4.35 -48.81
C ARG A 2 -2.69 -3.25 -48.45
N GLY A 3 -1.56 -3.22 -49.13
CA GLY A 3 -0.58 -2.15 -49.05
C GLY A 3 0.10 -2.00 -50.41
N HIS A 4 0.70 -0.86 -50.68
CA HIS A 4 1.42 -0.58 -51.89
C HIS A 4 2.68 0.26 -51.64
N VAL A 5 3.58 0.28 -52.63
CA VAL A 5 4.75 1.16 -52.61
C VAL A 5 4.40 2.45 -53.34
N ALA A 6 4.61 3.59 -52.67
CA ALA A 6 4.45 4.92 -53.28
C ALA A 6 5.79 5.66 -53.31
N ARG A 7 5.94 6.58 -54.27
CA ARG A 7 7.12 7.47 -54.38
C ARG A 7 6.69 8.91 -54.14
N LYS A 8 7.43 9.61 -53.27
CA LYS A 8 7.24 11.05 -53.06
C LYS A 8 8.61 11.74 -53.10
N GLY A 9 8.81 12.55 -54.14
CA GLY A 9 10.13 13.13 -54.42
C GLY A 9 11.19 12.04 -54.72
N ASN A 10 12.33 12.11 -54.05
CA ASN A 10 13.42 11.12 -54.17
C ASN A 10 13.34 9.95 -53.18
N ARG A 11 12.21 9.75 -52.48
CA ARG A 11 12.04 8.70 -51.47
C ARG A 11 10.86 7.79 -51.79
N TYR A 12 11.03 6.50 -51.43
CA TYR A 12 9.97 5.51 -51.50
C TYR A 12 9.38 5.26 -50.12
N TYR A 13 8.10 4.94 -50.11
CA TYR A 13 7.30 4.70 -48.93
C TYR A 13 6.53 3.39 -49.07
N ALA A 14 6.46 2.62 -48.00
CA ALA A 14 5.50 1.54 -47.88
C ALA A 14 4.21 2.13 -47.30
N VAL A 15 3.10 1.98 -48.03
CA VAL A 15 1.78 2.47 -47.62
C VAL A 15 0.94 1.28 -47.26
N VAL A 16 0.46 1.26 -46.01
CA VAL A 16 -0.42 0.19 -45.51
C VAL A 16 -1.79 0.74 -45.15
N TYR A 17 -2.80 -0.07 -45.36
CA TYR A 17 -4.18 0.24 -45.00
C TYR A 17 -4.44 -0.15 -43.55
N GLU A 18 -4.91 0.81 -42.72
CA GLU A 18 -5.17 0.64 -41.29
C GLU A 18 -6.67 0.57 -40.93
N GLY A 19 -7.54 0.35 -41.90
CA GLY A 19 -8.99 0.33 -41.72
C GLY A 19 -9.65 1.68 -42.02
N PHE A 20 -10.86 1.88 -41.50
CA PHE A 20 -11.62 3.12 -41.69
C PHE A 20 -11.48 4.03 -40.48
N ASP A 21 -11.50 5.33 -40.71
CA ASP A 21 -11.62 6.32 -39.66
C ASP A 21 -13.04 6.29 -39.07
N PRO A 22 -13.21 6.03 -37.74
CA PRO A 22 -14.54 5.91 -37.14
C PRO A 22 -15.38 7.21 -37.20
N ALA A 23 -14.71 8.37 -37.28
CA ALA A 23 -15.39 9.67 -37.32
C ALA A 23 -15.80 10.11 -38.71
N THR A 24 -15.00 9.74 -39.73
CA THR A 24 -15.19 10.22 -41.10
C THR A 24 -15.63 9.14 -42.10
N GLY A 25 -15.51 7.86 -41.74
CA GLY A 25 -15.76 6.70 -42.59
C GLY A 25 -14.77 6.53 -43.74
N GLN A 26 -13.71 7.34 -43.79
CA GLN A 26 -12.70 7.27 -44.86
C GLN A 26 -11.64 6.22 -44.56
N GLU A 27 -11.05 5.64 -45.63
CA GLU A 27 -9.92 4.72 -45.49
C GLU A 27 -8.70 5.42 -44.93
N ARG A 28 -8.09 4.79 -43.87
CA ARG A 28 -6.86 5.26 -43.27
C ARG A 28 -5.67 4.54 -43.88
N HIS A 29 -4.84 5.30 -44.58
CA HIS A 29 -3.59 4.86 -45.19
C HIS A 29 -2.40 5.46 -44.43
N ARG A 30 -1.48 4.61 -44.00
CA ARG A 30 -0.28 5.08 -43.33
C ARG A 30 0.95 4.89 -44.19
N TRP A 31 1.73 5.96 -44.25
CA TRP A 31 2.94 6.04 -45.05
C TRP A 31 4.16 5.77 -44.13
N HIS A 32 4.92 4.72 -44.44
CA HIS A 32 6.17 4.40 -43.77
C HIS A 32 7.34 4.73 -44.68
N ALA A 33 8.27 5.57 -44.20
CA ALA A 33 9.47 5.90 -44.95
C ALA A 33 10.35 4.64 -45.10
N ALA A 34 10.71 4.30 -46.35
CA ALA A 34 11.39 3.07 -46.67
C ALA A 34 12.75 3.29 -47.39
N GLY A 35 13.17 4.53 -47.55
CA GLY A 35 14.48 4.87 -48.10
C GLY A 35 14.44 5.26 -49.61
N PRO A 36 15.62 5.31 -50.27
CA PRO A 36 15.75 5.84 -51.64
C PRO A 36 15.43 4.82 -52.71
N THR A 37 15.24 3.52 -52.39
CA THR A 37 15.05 2.47 -53.38
C THR A 37 13.69 1.81 -53.30
N ARG A 38 13.09 1.45 -54.45
CA ARG A 38 11.83 0.73 -54.50
C ARG A 38 11.93 -0.66 -53.86
N LYS A 39 13.04 -1.38 -54.08
CA LYS A 39 13.27 -2.72 -53.50
C LYS A 39 13.31 -2.65 -51.97
N GLY A 40 13.89 -1.58 -51.39
CA GLY A 40 13.86 -1.33 -49.95
C GLY A 40 12.43 -1.13 -49.43
N ALA A 41 11.60 -0.39 -50.18
CA ALA A 41 10.21 -0.15 -49.81
C ALA A 41 9.34 -1.43 -49.91
N GLU A 42 9.59 -2.28 -50.90
CA GLU A 42 8.93 -3.58 -51.00
C GLU A 42 9.27 -4.50 -49.85
N LYS A 43 10.53 -4.51 -49.39
CA LYS A 43 10.95 -5.26 -48.19
C LYS A 43 10.23 -4.76 -46.94
N VAL A 44 10.23 -3.45 -46.71
CA VAL A 44 9.52 -2.82 -45.60
C VAL A 44 8.02 -3.12 -45.64
N LEU A 45 7.40 -3.04 -46.83
CA LEU A 45 6.00 -3.37 -47.01
C LEU A 45 5.72 -4.84 -46.63
N GLY A 46 6.56 -5.78 -47.11
CA GLY A 46 6.43 -7.20 -46.76
C GLY A 46 6.50 -7.46 -45.24
N GLU A 47 7.45 -6.82 -44.55
CA GLU A 47 7.57 -6.91 -43.09
C GLU A 47 6.35 -6.32 -42.35
N LEU A 48 5.82 -5.19 -42.83
CA LEU A 48 4.63 -4.55 -42.24
C LEU A 48 3.38 -5.41 -42.46
N VAL A 49 3.18 -5.94 -43.68
CA VAL A 49 2.06 -6.84 -44.01
C VAL A 49 2.14 -8.13 -43.18
N LYS A 50 3.34 -8.71 -43.01
CA LYS A 50 3.55 -9.86 -42.14
C LYS A 50 3.15 -9.55 -40.69
N ARG A 51 3.62 -8.43 -40.13
CA ARG A 51 3.25 -8.00 -38.76
C ARG A 51 1.76 -7.78 -38.61
N MET A 52 1.10 -7.26 -39.65
CA MET A 52 -0.37 -7.07 -39.66
C MET A 52 -1.10 -8.43 -39.69
N HIS A 53 -0.58 -9.40 -40.41
CA HIS A 53 -1.13 -10.74 -40.49
C HIS A 53 -0.95 -11.49 -39.15
N ASP A 54 0.22 -11.34 -38.54
CA ASP A 54 0.57 -11.98 -37.27
C ASP A 54 -0.07 -11.26 -36.06
N GLY A 55 -0.83 -10.19 -36.28
CA GLY A 55 -1.44 -9.39 -35.19
C GLY A 55 -0.48 -8.48 -34.42
N ASP A 56 0.78 -8.41 -34.85
CA ASP A 56 1.86 -7.65 -34.18
C ASP A 56 2.01 -6.21 -34.71
N TYR A 57 1.23 -5.81 -35.70
CA TYR A 57 1.25 -4.44 -36.19
C TYR A 57 0.45 -3.53 -35.27
N ARG A 58 1.07 -2.41 -34.89
CA ARG A 58 0.38 -1.29 -34.23
C ARG A 58 0.71 0.00 -34.98
N ALA A 59 -0.31 0.81 -35.17
CA ALA A 59 -0.12 2.14 -35.75
C ALA A 59 0.89 2.93 -34.91
N PRO A 60 1.92 3.54 -35.53
CA PRO A 60 2.88 4.34 -34.78
C PRO A 60 2.16 5.45 -34.00
N ASP A 61 2.25 5.42 -32.70
CA ASP A 61 1.80 6.49 -31.80
C ASP A 61 3.03 7.21 -31.26
N ARG A 62 2.98 8.53 -31.22
CA ARG A 62 4.07 9.37 -30.68
C ARG A 62 3.93 9.61 -29.19
N ILE A 63 2.87 9.06 -28.57
CA ILE A 63 2.64 9.23 -27.13
C ILE A 63 3.84 8.73 -26.35
N THR A 64 4.32 9.52 -25.39
CA THR A 64 5.37 9.12 -24.50
C THR A 64 4.83 8.25 -23.36
N LEU A 65 5.71 7.53 -22.63
CA LEU A 65 5.32 6.80 -21.43
C LEU A 65 4.68 7.74 -20.38
N GLY A 66 5.24 8.94 -20.21
CA GLY A 66 4.73 9.94 -19.28
C GLY A 66 3.30 10.39 -19.65
N ASP A 67 3.09 10.79 -20.90
CA ASP A 67 1.77 11.22 -21.36
C ASP A 67 0.74 10.10 -21.25
N TYR A 68 1.13 8.87 -21.65
CA TYR A 68 0.26 7.70 -21.48
C TYR A 68 -0.15 7.49 -20.02
N LEU A 69 0.82 7.56 -19.09
CA LEU A 69 0.56 7.36 -17.65
C LEU A 69 -0.34 8.47 -17.09
N LEU A 70 -0.07 9.73 -17.42
CA LEU A 70 -0.76 10.88 -16.84
C LEU A 70 -2.12 11.15 -17.48
N GLU A 71 -2.21 11.08 -18.80
CA GLU A 71 -3.41 11.50 -19.54
C GLU A 71 -4.38 10.36 -19.82
N ARG A 72 -3.88 9.12 -19.92
CA ARG A 72 -4.73 7.97 -20.29
C ARG A 72 -4.90 6.96 -19.17
N TRP A 73 -3.82 6.57 -18.49
CA TRP A 73 -3.86 5.46 -17.56
C TRP A 73 -4.33 5.86 -16.15
N LEU A 74 -3.71 6.85 -15.53
CA LEU A 74 -4.08 7.30 -14.18
C LEU A 74 -5.54 7.76 -14.10
N PRO A 75 -6.09 8.58 -15.03
CA PRO A 75 -7.51 8.96 -14.97
C PRO A 75 -8.45 7.75 -15.00
N THR A 76 -8.13 6.74 -15.82
CA THR A 76 -8.91 5.50 -15.86
C THR A 76 -8.84 4.74 -14.53
N LYS A 77 -7.68 4.79 -13.82
CA LYS A 77 -7.50 4.09 -12.54
C LYS A 77 -8.17 4.78 -11.37
N GLN A 78 -8.35 6.08 -11.42
CA GLN A 78 -8.96 6.86 -10.35
C GLN A 78 -10.35 6.32 -9.95
N ALA A 79 -11.17 5.95 -10.93
CA ALA A 79 -12.49 5.37 -10.69
C ALA A 79 -12.47 3.87 -10.32
N GLN A 80 -11.34 3.16 -10.55
CA GLN A 80 -11.27 1.69 -10.43
C GLN A 80 -10.60 1.22 -9.15
N ILE A 81 -9.80 2.06 -8.50
CA ILE A 81 -9.01 1.69 -7.34
C ILE A 81 -9.27 2.63 -6.17
N ARG A 82 -8.96 2.16 -4.95
CA ARG A 82 -9.15 2.95 -3.73
C ARG A 82 -8.33 4.24 -3.76
N PRO A 83 -8.84 5.37 -3.20
CA PRO A 83 -8.14 6.65 -3.20
C PRO A 83 -6.69 6.59 -2.69
N SER A 84 -6.44 5.85 -1.61
CA SER A 84 -5.08 5.68 -1.07
C SER A 84 -4.13 4.94 -2.02
N THR A 85 -4.64 3.96 -2.77
CA THR A 85 -3.85 3.25 -3.79
C THR A 85 -3.59 4.15 -4.98
N PHE A 86 -4.60 4.91 -5.41
CA PHE A 86 -4.47 5.89 -6.49
C PHE A 86 -3.43 6.96 -6.15
N SER A 87 -3.51 7.55 -4.94
CA SER A 87 -2.52 8.52 -4.46
C SER A 87 -1.10 7.94 -4.47
N SER A 88 -0.93 6.69 -4.01
CA SER A 88 0.35 6.01 -4.08
C SER A 88 0.85 5.82 -5.53
N TYR A 89 -0.03 5.42 -6.47
CA TYR A 89 0.33 5.27 -7.87
C TYR A 89 0.74 6.61 -8.47
N ARG A 90 -0.09 7.63 -8.30
CA ARG A 90 0.15 8.98 -8.80
C ARG A 90 1.47 9.55 -8.29
N ASN A 91 1.72 9.44 -6.98
CA ASN A 91 2.96 9.93 -6.38
C ASN A 91 4.20 9.22 -6.93
N ASN A 92 4.18 7.89 -7.05
CA ASN A 92 5.31 7.14 -7.62
C ASN A 92 5.54 7.48 -9.09
N VAL A 93 4.48 7.64 -9.88
CA VAL A 93 4.58 8.03 -11.29
C VAL A 93 5.17 9.43 -11.42
N LEU A 94 4.63 10.42 -10.71
CA LEU A 94 5.09 11.81 -10.79
C LEU A 94 6.50 12.00 -10.26
N THR A 95 6.84 11.34 -9.14
CA THR A 95 8.11 11.55 -8.46
C THR A 95 9.26 10.79 -9.10
N HIS A 96 9.01 9.59 -9.60
CA HIS A 96 10.09 8.69 -10.01
C HIS A 96 10.05 8.35 -11.51
N VAL A 97 8.88 8.01 -12.07
CA VAL A 97 8.79 7.48 -13.45
C VAL A 97 8.90 8.60 -14.46
N VAL A 98 8.01 9.59 -14.40
CA VAL A 98 7.92 10.68 -15.39
C VAL A 98 9.23 11.45 -15.54
N PRO A 99 9.93 11.87 -14.45
CA PRO A 99 11.16 12.65 -14.58
C PRO A 99 12.34 11.90 -15.21
N ARG A 100 12.31 10.58 -15.30
CA ARG A 100 13.45 9.76 -15.72
C ARG A 100 13.24 9.04 -17.04
N ILE A 101 12.11 8.40 -17.20
CA ILE A 101 11.79 7.60 -18.39
C ILE A 101 10.49 8.06 -19.07
N GLY A 102 9.84 9.09 -18.55
CA GLY A 102 8.57 9.58 -19.07
C GLY A 102 8.64 10.09 -20.50
N SER A 103 9.79 10.61 -20.96
CA SER A 103 9.99 11.12 -22.32
C SER A 103 10.18 10.03 -23.38
N ILE A 104 10.38 8.78 -22.99
CA ILE A 104 10.56 7.67 -23.93
C ILE A 104 9.22 7.40 -24.65
N PRO A 105 9.18 7.34 -25.98
CA PRO A 105 7.97 6.94 -26.69
C PRO A 105 7.49 5.56 -26.24
N LEU A 106 6.21 5.43 -25.89
CA LEU A 106 5.64 4.23 -25.28
C LEU A 106 5.96 2.94 -26.06
N GLN A 107 5.87 3.02 -27.41
CA GLN A 107 6.13 1.90 -28.29
C GLN A 107 7.62 1.58 -28.50
N LYS A 108 8.52 2.46 -28.03
CA LYS A 108 9.99 2.28 -28.12
C LYS A 108 10.63 1.88 -26.81
N LEU A 109 9.86 1.87 -25.73
CA LEU A 109 10.35 1.45 -24.41
C LEU A 109 10.88 0.01 -24.48
N GLN A 110 12.10 -0.21 -23.97
CA GLN A 110 12.76 -1.52 -23.92
C GLN A 110 12.95 -1.98 -22.48
N PRO A 111 13.14 -3.30 -22.24
CA PRO A 111 13.45 -3.82 -20.91
C PRO A 111 14.67 -3.17 -20.27
N GLU A 112 15.72 -2.90 -21.07
CA GLU A 112 16.99 -2.30 -20.64
C GLU A 112 16.81 -0.87 -20.11
N ASP A 113 15.83 -0.11 -20.64
CA ASP A 113 15.48 1.21 -20.13
C ASP A 113 14.95 1.11 -18.69
N LEU A 114 14.15 0.07 -18.41
CA LEU A 114 13.61 -0.20 -17.08
C LEU A 114 14.69 -0.68 -16.13
N ASP A 115 15.60 -1.54 -16.56
CA ASP A 115 16.69 -2.05 -15.72
C ASP A 115 17.66 -0.92 -15.33
N THR A 116 18.01 -0.06 -16.29
CA THR A 116 18.80 1.15 -16.04
C THR A 116 18.08 2.08 -15.06
N PHE A 117 16.79 2.28 -15.23
CA PHE A 117 15.95 3.07 -14.34
C PHE A 117 15.92 2.48 -12.91
N TYR A 118 15.77 1.17 -12.75
CA TYR A 118 15.79 0.54 -11.42
C TYR A 118 17.15 0.66 -10.75
N ALA A 119 18.24 0.48 -11.50
CA ALA A 119 19.59 0.69 -10.98
C ALA A 119 19.79 2.12 -10.48
N HIS A 120 19.30 3.12 -11.24
CA HIS A 120 19.31 4.50 -10.81
C HIS A 120 18.49 4.73 -9.53
N LEU A 121 17.27 4.18 -9.44
CA LEU A 121 16.44 4.32 -8.25
C LEU A 121 17.09 3.72 -6.99
N LEU A 122 17.81 2.61 -7.13
CA LEU A 122 18.54 1.98 -6.03
C LEU A 122 19.74 2.80 -5.57
N ARG A 123 20.38 3.59 -6.44
CA ARG A 123 21.52 4.41 -6.13
C ARG A 123 21.14 5.81 -5.66
N ASP A 124 20.24 6.49 -6.38
CA ASP A 124 19.96 7.93 -6.24
C ASP A 124 18.47 8.28 -6.24
N GLY A 125 17.60 7.33 -5.87
CA GLY A 125 16.14 7.47 -6.01
C GLY A 125 15.48 8.34 -4.94
N ARG A 126 16.14 8.66 -3.83
CA ARG A 126 15.53 9.47 -2.75
C ARG A 126 15.35 10.93 -3.17
N ARG A 127 14.22 11.51 -2.78
CA ARG A 127 13.85 12.91 -3.05
C ARG A 127 13.70 13.77 -1.80
N ASN A 128 14.05 13.25 -0.62
CA ASN A 128 13.89 13.94 0.66
C ASN A 128 15.08 14.80 1.09
N GLY A 129 15.97 15.15 0.16
CA GLY A 129 17.17 15.94 0.44
C GLY A 129 18.30 15.19 1.14
N ALA A 130 18.09 14.00 1.67
CA ALA A 130 19.10 13.21 2.36
C ALA A 130 20.02 12.42 1.42
N GLY A 131 19.77 12.47 0.11
CA GLY A 131 20.50 11.67 -0.89
C GLY A 131 20.26 10.15 -0.75
N GLY A 132 20.89 9.38 -1.65
CA GLY A 132 20.90 7.93 -1.62
C GLY A 132 19.72 7.24 -2.33
N GLY A 133 19.74 5.92 -2.34
CA GLY A 133 18.82 5.08 -3.10
C GLY A 133 17.53 4.73 -2.37
N LEU A 134 16.53 4.30 -3.15
CA LEU A 134 15.31 3.69 -2.63
C LEU A 134 15.57 2.27 -2.15
N ALA A 135 14.77 1.83 -1.18
CA ALA A 135 14.77 0.44 -0.78
C ALA A 135 14.31 -0.49 -1.94
N PRO A 136 14.88 -1.69 -2.09
CA PRO A 136 14.49 -2.65 -3.13
C PRO A 136 12.98 -2.91 -3.20
N LYS A 137 12.31 -2.96 -2.04
CA LYS A 137 10.85 -3.10 -1.95
C LYS A 137 10.11 -1.95 -2.62
N THR A 138 10.58 -0.71 -2.46
CA THR A 138 9.97 0.48 -3.10
C THR A 138 10.14 0.43 -4.61
N VAL A 139 11.33 0.05 -5.10
CA VAL A 139 11.59 -0.11 -6.53
C VAL A 139 10.68 -1.19 -7.14
N ARG A 140 10.44 -2.29 -6.42
CA ARG A 140 9.47 -3.32 -6.86
C ARG A 140 8.02 -2.82 -6.90
N ILE A 141 7.63 -1.93 -6.00
CA ILE A 141 6.30 -1.29 -6.06
C ILE A 141 6.20 -0.45 -7.35
N ILE A 142 7.23 0.34 -7.66
CA ILE A 142 7.28 1.16 -8.88
C ILE A 142 7.24 0.27 -10.13
N HIS A 143 8.04 -0.80 -10.17
CA HIS A 143 7.98 -1.80 -11.23
C HIS A 143 6.56 -2.37 -11.39
N GLY A 144 5.89 -2.75 -10.30
CA GLY A 144 4.53 -3.26 -10.33
C GLY A 144 3.51 -2.27 -10.90
N ILE A 145 3.69 -0.97 -10.66
CA ILE A 145 2.87 0.09 -11.25
C ILE A 145 3.09 0.16 -12.77
N ILE A 146 4.35 0.23 -13.22
CA ILE A 146 4.72 0.26 -14.65
C ILE A 146 4.21 -0.99 -15.36
N ARG A 147 4.46 -2.16 -14.78
CA ARG A 147 4.02 -3.46 -15.32
C ARG A 147 2.50 -3.50 -15.53
N LYS A 148 1.75 -3.00 -14.56
CA LYS A 148 0.27 -2.92 -14.65
C LYS A 148 -0.18 -1.94 -15.70
N ALA A 149 0.47 -0.78 -15.83
CA ALA A 149 0.17 0.21 -16.86
C ALA A 149 0.43 -0.33 -18.27
N LEU A 150 1.57 -1.01 -18.45
CA LEU A 150 1.93 -1.63 -19.73
C LEU A 150 1.05 -2.84 -20.07
N ALA A 151 0.59 -3.61 -19.08
CA ALA A 151 -0.40 -4.67 -19.30
C ALA A 151 -1.75 -4.10 -19.78
N ASP A 152 -2.18 -2.96 -19.22
CA ASP A 152 -3.37 -2.25 -19.71
C ASP A 152 -3.16 -1.66 -21.13
N ALA A 153 -1.95 -1.14 -21.43
CA ALA A 153 -1.58 -0.67 -22.76
C ALA A 153 -1.59 -1.81 -23.79
N LEU A 154 -1.07 -2.98 -23.43
CA LEU A 154 -1.09 -4.19 -24.26
C LEU A 154 -2.53 -4.63 -24.55
N ARG A 155 -3.37 -4.74 -23.52
CA ARG A 155 -4.78 -5.13 -23.69
C ARG A 155 -5.56 -4.17 -24.58
N LYS A 156 -5.24 -2.86 -24.51
CA LYS A 156 -5.84 -1.82 -25.35
C LYS A 156 -5.19 -1.66 -26.73
N GLY A 157 -4.19 -2.47 -27.04
CA GLY A 157 -3.48 -2.45 -28.31
C GLY A 157 -2.55 -1.26 -28.54
N SER A 158 -2.18 -0.51 -27.49
CA SER A 158 -1.24 0.61 -27.59
C SER A 158 0.21 0.15 -27.74
N VAL A 159 0.54 -1.03 -27.23
CA VAL A 159 1.85 -1.72 -27.38
C VAL A 159 1.63 -3.17 -27.81
N THR A 160 2.67 -3.83 -28.34
CA THR A 160 2.63 -5.23 -28.79
C THR A 160 3.06 -6.22 -27.73
N ARG A 161 3.83 -5.75 -26.73
CA ARG A 161 4.31 -6.56 -25.60
C ARG A 161 4.44 -5.70 -24.34
N ASN A 162 4.38 -6.34 -23.20
CA ASN A 162 4.69 -5.71 -21.92
C ASN A 162 6.18 -5.88 -21.60
N VAL A 163 6.98 -4.88 -21.85
CA VAL A 163 8.43 -4.93 -21.64
C VAL A 163 8.82 -5.04 -20.16
N ALA A 164 7.94 -4.65 -19.24
CA ALA A 164 8.19 -4.83 -17.81
C ALA A 164 8.15 -6.30 -17.37
N ASP A 165 7.54 -7.21 -18.13
CA ASP A 165 7.58 -8.65 -17.86
C ASP A 165 8.96 -9.24 -18.18
N LEU A 166 9.78 -8.54 -18.97
CA LEU A 166 11.12 -8.95 -19.39
C LEU A 166 12.25 -8.22 -18.64
N ALA A 167 11.92 -7.19 -17.86
CA ALA A 167 12.86 -6.43 -17.06
C ALA A 167 13.18 -7.14 -15.74
N ASP A 168 14.34 -6.83 -15.16
CA ASP A 168 14.87 -7.43 -13.94
C ASP A 168 14.74 -6.50 -12.71
N PRO A 169 13.56 -6.42 -12.06
CA PRO A 169 13.41 -5.63 -10.84
C PRO A 169 14.22 -6.25 -9.68
N PRO A 170 14.73 -5.42 -8.73
CA PRO A 170 15.59 -5.90 -7.66
C PRO A 170 14.93 -7.01 -6.85
N LYS A 171 15.70 -8.04 -6.51
CA LYS A 171 15.22 -9.13 -5.64
C LYS A 171 15.04 -8.59 -4.22
N VAL A 172 13.86 -8.79 -3.64
CA VAL A 172 13.61 -8.55 -2.22
C VAL A 172 13.91 -9.84 -1.48
N ARG A 173 14.99 -9.85 -0.70
CA ARG A 173 15.30 -11.00 0.15
C ARG A 173 14.18 -11.16 1.19
N LEU A 174 13.49 -12.28 1.17
CA LEU A 174 12.44 -12.65 2.12
C LEU A 174 12.98 -12.80 3.57
N GLY A 175 14.31 -12.86 3.75
CA GLY A 175 14.96 -12.98 5.07
C GLY A 175 15.60 -11.71 5.60
N GLY A 176 15.52 -10.58 4.88
CA GLY A 176 16.00 -9.27 5.34
C GLY A 176 14.92 -8.46 6.08
N SER A 177 13.94 -9.12 6.69
CA SER A 177 13.01 -8.47 7.59
C SER A 177 13.83 -7.80 8.71
N ARG A 178 13.75 -6.49 8.82
CA ARG A 178 14.15 -5.82 10.06
C ARG A 178 13.48 -6.61 11.17
N THR A 179 14.28 -7.17 12.06
CA THR A 179 13.78 -7.81 13.27
C THR A 179 12.76 -6.88 13.88
N MET A 180 11.51 -7.34 13.97
CA MET A 180 10.46 -6.50 14.55
C MET A 180 10.87 -6.20 15.98
N THR A 181 11.01 -4.93 16.28
CA THR A 181 11.28 -4.48 17.63
C THR A 181 9.94 -4.40 18.35
N VAL A 182 9.73 -5.30 19.31
CA VAL A 182 8.53 -5.33 20.15
C VAL A 182 8.94 -5.12 21.61
N TRP A 183 8.08 -4.50 22.37
CA TRP A 183 8.28 -4.34 23.81
C TRP A 183 7.86 -5.59 24.59
N SER A 184 8.46 -5.77 25.78
CA SER A 184 7.94 -6.66 26.81
C SER A 184 6.68 -6.04 27.45
N ALA A 185 5.99 -6.82 28.26
CA ALA A 185 4.86 -6.31 29.05
C ALA A 185 5.29 -5.20 30.01
N ASP A 186 6.48 -5.32 30.60
CA ASP A 186 7.04 -4.32 31.53
C ASP A 186 7.41 -3.04 30.79
N GLU A 187 8.14 -3.11 29.66
CA GLU A 187 8.47 -1.95 28.82
C GLU A 187 7.20 -1.19 28.38
N LEU A 188 6.13 -1.92 28.00
CA LEU A 188 4.86 -1.31 27.65
C LEU A 188 4.17 -0.63 28.83
N ARG A 189 4.14 -1.28 30.00
CA ARG A 189 3.56 -0.73 31.24
C ARG A 189 4.27 0.55 31.65
N ASP A 190 5.60 0.53 31.68
CA ASP A 190 6.41 1.67 32.11
C ASP A 190 6.26 2.85 31.16
N PHE A 191 6.22 2.58 29.83
CA PHE A 191 5.94 3.62 28.85
C PHE A 191 4.56 4.25 29.05
N LEU A 192 3.52 3.43 29.24
CA LEU A 192 2.15 3.92 29.43
C LEU A 192 2.05 4.75 30.72
N ALA A 193 2.70 4.34 31.80
CA ALA A 193 2.76 5.11 33.04
C ALA A 193 3.46 6.47 32.82
N GLY A 194 4.54 6.50 32.04
CA GLY A 194 5.27 7.73 31.74
C GLY A 194 4.53 8.75 30.86
N ILE A 195 3.39 8.38 30.29
CA ILE A 195 2.59 9.26 29.42
C ILE A 195 1.15 9.48 29.92
N GLU A 196 0.82 9.12 31.17
CA GLU A 196 -0.56 9.22 31.69
C GLU A 196 -1.14 10.64 31.62
N ASP A 197 -0.31 11.66 31.78
CA ASP A 197 -0.72 13.08 31.70
C ASP A 197 -0.78 13.62 30.26
N SER A 198 -0.44 12.79 29.26
CA SER A 198 -0.46 13.20 27.87
C SER A 198 -1.87 13.13 27.27
N GLU A 199 -2.24 14.13 26.47
CA GLU A 199 -3.46 14.09 25.62
C GLU A 199 -3.52 12.82 24.74
N TRP A 200 -2.36 12.19 24.46
CA TRP A 200 -2.22 11.00 23.62
C TRP A 200 -2.29 9.69 24.43
N TYR A 201 -2.45 9.76 25.73
CA TYR A 201 -2.50 8.56 26.58
C TYR A 201 -3.62 7.62 26.15
N VAL A 202 -4.87 8.11 26.10
CA VAL A 202 -6.04 7.27 25.82
C VAL A 202 -5.99 6.61 24.43
N PRO A 203 -5.72 7.32 23.33
CA PRO A 203 -5.60 6.68 22.03
C PRO A 203 -4.42 5.70 21.92
N ILE A 204 -3.29 5.98 22.57
CA ILE A 204 -2.14 5.07 22.60
C ILE A 204 -2.44 3.84 23.46
N PHE A 205 -3.04 4.03 24.62
CA PHE A 205 -3.47 2.94 25.50
C PHE A 205 -4.43 2.01 24.75
N LEU A 206 -5.44 2.55 24.07
CA LEU A 206 -6.38 1.77 23.27
C LEU A 206 -5.66 0.99 22.15
N ALA A 207 -4.74 1.65 21.42
CA ALA A 207 -3.94 0.99 20.38
C ALA A 207 -3.13 -0.19 20.95
N ALA A 208 -2.52 -0.02 22.12
CA ALA A 208 -1.73 -1.05 22.78
C ALA A 208 -2.57 -2.23 23.27
N ASN A 209 -3.73 -1.97 23.89
CA ASN A 209 -4.58 -3.01 24.48
C ASN A 209 -5.49 -3.74 23.47
N THR A 210 -5.73 -3.17 22.31
CA THR A 210 -6.60 -3.78 21.29
C THR A 210 -5.84 -4.28 20.07
N GLY A 211 -4.61 -3.83 19.87
CA GLY A 211 -3.85 -4.11 18.64
C GLY A 211 -4.44 -3.49 17.39
N MET A 212 -5.32 -2.49 17.49
CA MET A 212 -5.90 -1.76 16.37
C MET A 212 -4.83 -1.04 15.55
N ARG A 213 -5.07 -0.90 14.26
CA ARG A 213 -4.21 -0.07 13.40
C ARG A 213 -4.41 1.41 13.69
N ARG A 214 -3.39 2.25 13.46
CA ARG A 214 -3.44 3.70 13.64
C ARG A 214 -4.74 4.33 13.10
N GLY A 215 -5.07 4.03 11.86
CA GLY A 215 -6.27 4.58 11.22
C GLY A 215 -7.58 4.03 11.80
N GLU A 216 -7.59 2.81 12.33
CA GLU A 216 -8.75 2.20 13.00
C GLU A 216 -9.01 2.87 14.35
N VAL A 217 -7.95 3.18 15.11
CA VAL A 217 -8.07 3.91 16.40
C VAL A 217 -8.66 5.31 16.15
N LEU A 218 -8.11 6.04 15.19
CA LEU A 218 -8.56 7.39 14.88
C LEU A 218 -9.96 7.43 14.22
N GLY A 219 -10.34 6.36 13.53
CA GLY A 219 -11.65 6.22 12.90
C GLY A 219 -12.72 5.61 13.80
N LEU A 220 -12.40 5.30 15.07
CA LEU A 220 -13.37 4.73 16.00
C LEU A 220 -14.44 5.77 16.35
N THR A 221 -15.70 5.37 16.27
CA THR A 221 -16.85 6.21 16.62
C THR A 221 -17.53 5.72 17.90
N TRP A 222 -18.19 6.60 18.63
CA TRP A 222 -18.94 6.23 19.81
C TRP A 222 -20.09 5.27 19.51
N GLY A 223 -20.67 5.35 18.31
CA GLY A 223 -21.69 4.38 17.85
C GLY A 223 -21.18 2.94 17.68
N ASN A 224 -19.85 2.79 17.58
CA ASN A 224 -19.19 1.48 17.49
C ASN A 224 -18.57 1.01 18.82
N VAL A 225 -18.83 1.70 19.95
CA VAL A 225 -18.32 1.35 21.29
C VAL A 225 -19.50 1.06 22.21
N ASP A 226 -19.64 -0.19 22.59
CA ASP A 226 -20.60 -0.67 23.57
C ASP A 226 -19.88 -0.80 24.93
N LEU A 227 -19.95 0.26 25.76
CA LEU A 227 -19.27 0.29 27.06
C LEU A 227 -19.92 -0.61 28.09
N ASP A 228 -21.20 -0.95 27.95
CA ASP A 228 -21.91 -1.84 28.88
C ASP A 228 -21.69 -3.30 28.49
N GLY A 229 -21.67 -3.60 27.19
CA GLY A 229 -21.26 -4.91 26.67
C GLY A 229 -19.75 -5.12 26.62
N ALA A 230 -18.94 -4.16 27.09
CA ALA A 230 -17.48 -4.21 27.14
C ALA A 230 -16.84 -4.64 25.79
N ARG A 231 -17.27 -4.02 24.69
CA ARG A 231 -16.79 -4.36 23.34
C ARG A 231 -16.81 -3.16 22.39
N LEU A 232 -16.01 -3.23 21.35
CA LEU A 232 -16.03 -2.27 20.25
C LEU A 232 -16.02 -2.99 18.89
N VAL A 233 -16.50 -2.29 17.85
CA VAL A 233 -16.52 -2.78 16.47
C VAL A 233 -15.59 -1.91 15.62
N VAL A 234 -14.63 -2.53 14.98
CA VAL A 234 -13.79 -1.88 13.96
C VAL A 234 -14.52 -1.97 12.62
N SER A 235 -15.10 -0.87 12.16
CA SER A 235 -15.87 -0.81 10.90
C SER A 235 -15.22 0.14 9.87
N GLN A 236 -14.51 1.16 10.34
CA GLN A 236 -13.90 2.19 9.50
C GLN A 236 -12.51 2.60 9.99
N GLN A 237 -11.84 3.41 9.20
CA GLN A 237 -10.50 3.94 9.48
C GLN A 237 -10.34 5.34 8.91
N ILE A 238 -9.46 6.15 9.51
CA ILE A 238 -9.00 7.40 8.91
C ILE A 238 -7.68 7.14 8.18
N LEU A 239 -7.62 7.55 6.92
CA LEU A 239 -6.46 7.47 6.06
C LEU A 239 -5.95 8.88 5.74
N SER A 240 -4.64 9.02 5.51
CA SER A 240 -4.07 10.20 4.87
C SER A 240 -4.13 9.99 3.35
N VAL A 241 -4.94 10.78 2.67
CA VAL A 241 -5.05 10.78 1.21
C VAL A 241 -4.83 12.22 0.75
N GLU A 242 -3.81 12.47 -0.05
CA GLU A 242 -3.44 13.81 -0.53
C GLU A 242 -3.35 14.84 0.60
N TYR A 243 -2.74 14.47 1.72
CA TYR A 243 -2.61 15.27 2.95
C TYR A 243 -3.92 15.58 3.68
N ALA A 244 -5.05 15.01 3.28
CA ALA A 244 -6.33 15.14 3.98
C ALA A 244 -6.63 13.88 4.81
N ALA A 245 -7.23 14.08 5.99
CA ALA A 245 -7.80 13.00 6.79
C ALA A 245 -9.11 12.53 6.12
N THR A 246 -9.10 11.32 5.59
CA THR A 246 -10.22 10.75 4.85
C THR A 246 -10.77 9.53 5.56
N VAL A 247 -12.05 9.55 5.87
CA VAL A 247 -12.76 8.39 6.43
C VAL A 247 -12.96 7.35 5.31
N ALA A 248 -12.66 6.12 5.61
CA ALA A 248 -12.85 5.01 4.68
C ALA A 248 -13.25 3.74 5.44
N ASP A 249 -14.09 2.93 4.83
CA ASP A 249 -14.38 1.60 5.33
C ASP A 249 -13.12 0.73 5.39
N VAL A 250 -13.10 -0.23 6.31
CA VAL A 250 -12.02 -1.20 6.37
C VAL A 250 -11.92 -2.03 5.07
N LYS A 251 -10.71 -2.47 4.73
CA LYS A 251 -10.39 -3.00 3.38
C LYS A 251 -11.12 -4.29 3.02
N THR A 252 -11.44 -5.14 4.00
CA THR A 252 -11.99 -6.49 3.78
C THR A 252 -13.00 -6.83 4.85
N ALA A 253 -13.87 -7.80 4.59
CA ALA A 253 -14.80 -8.34 5.59
C ALA A 253 -14.06 -8.80 6.87
N HIS A 254 -12.90 -9.41 6.75
CA HIS A 254 -12.05 -9.82 7.89
C HIS A 254 -11.48 -8.65 8.70
N SER A 255 -11.41 -7.46 8.12
CA SER A 255 -10.98 -6.27 8.86
C SER A 255 -12.09 -5.70 9.74
N ARG A 256 -13.37 -5.95 9.39
CA ARG A 256 -14.51 -5.64 10.26
C ARG A 256 -14.57 -6.72 11.33
N ARG A 257 -14.41 -6.32 12.57
CA ARG A 257 -14.31 -7.24 13.70
C ARG A 257 -14.79 -6.60 14.99
N THR A 258 -15.27 -7.43 15.90
CA THR A 258 -15.54 -7.05 17.28
C THR A 258 -14.30 -7.34 18.14
N ILE A 259 -14.00 -6.46 19.06
CA ILE A 259 -12.91 -6.60 20.04
C ILE A 259 -13.51 -6.44 21.44
N ASP A 260 -13.40 -7.47 22.26
CA ASP A 260 -13.78 -7.41 23.66
C ASP A 260 -12.77 -6.59 24.45
N LEU A 261 -13.26 -5.79 25.39
CA LEU A 261 -12.50 -4.86 26.21
C LEU A 261 -12.40 -5.36 27.64
N ASP A 262 -11.25 -5.15 28.23
CA ASP A 262 -11.04 -5.38 29.68
C ASP A 262 -11.66 -4.24 30.51
N PRO A 263 -11.93 -4.47 31.80
CA PRO A 263 -12.56 -3.48 32.68
C PRO A 263 -11.80 -2.14 32.77
N ARG A 264 -10.46 -2.17 32.73
CA ARG A 264 -9.62 -0.96 32.77
C ARG A 264 -9.80 -0.12 31.52
N THR A 265 -9.84 -0.76 30.36
CA THR A 265 -10.10 -0.09 29.07
C THR A 265 -11.50 0.53 29.04
N VAL A 266 -12.52 -0.17 29.56
CA VAL A 266 -13.88 0.38 29.65
C VAL A 266 -13.94 1.59 30.58
N ALA A 267 -13.34 1.50 31.75
CA ALA A 267 -13.30 2.62 32.72
C ALA A 267 -12.60 3.85 32.13
N LEU A 268 -11.49 3.64 31.42
CA LEU A 268 -10.75 4.71 30.75
C LEU A 268 -11.58 5.37 29.64
N LEU A 269 -12.26 4.59 28.81
CA LEU A 269 -13.11 5.13 27.75
C LEU A 269 -14.34 5.86 28.30
N ARG A 270 -14.92 5.42 29.43
CA ARG A 270 -15.98 6.15 30.13
C ARG A 270 -15.51 7.51 30.66
N ALA A 271 -14.31 7.54 31.25
CA ALA A 271 -13.70 8.79 31.71
C ALA A 271 -13.40 9.72 30.55
N TRP A 272 -12.85 9.18 29.45
CA TRP A 272 -12.57 9.94 28.24
C TRP A 272 -13.83 10.56 27.62
N ARG A 273 -14.93 9.80 27.55
CA ARG A 273 -16.20 10.31 27.04
C ARG A 273 -16.73 11.49 27.88
N ARG A 274 -16.62 11.40 29.22
CA ARG A 274 -16.99 12.52 30.09
C ARG A 274 -16.13 13.75 29.84
N HIS A 275 -14.81 13.57 29.79
CA HIS A 275 -13.87 14.65 29.49
C HIS A 275 -14.17 15.32 28.16
N GLN A 276 -14.44 14.54 27.10
CA GLN A 276 -14.81 15.08 25.76
C GLN A 276 -16.12 15.87 25.81
N LEU A 277 -17.11 15.42 26.57
CA LEU A 277 -18.37 16.14 26.77
C LEU A 277 -18.16 17.46 27.54
N GLU A 278 -17.34 17.46 28.58
CA GLU A 278 -16.98 18.67 29.34
C GLU A 278 -16.25 19.69 28.48
N GLN A 279 -15.29 19.27 27.67
CA GLN A 279 -14.60 20.15 26.71
C GLN A 279 -15.58 20.72 25.69
N LYS A 280 -16.50 19.93 25.19
CA LYS A 280 -17.52 20.37 24.26
C LYS A 280 -18.42 21.44 24.87
N MET A 281 -18.86 21.24 26.11
CA MET A 281 -19.68 22.22 26.83
C MET A 281 -18.93 23.51 27.07
N SER A 282 -17.66 23.43 27.48
CA SER A 282 -16.83 24.62 27.75
C SER A 282 -16.56 25.49 26.52
N THR A 283 -16.48 24.85 25.34
CA THR A 283 -16.26 25.53 24.06
C THR A 283 -17.54 25.98 23.36
N GLY A 284 -18.71 25.70 23.92
CA GLY A 284 -20.02 26.04 23.33
C GLY A 284 -20.30 25.28 22.01
N ARG A 285 -19.58 24.24 21.72
CA ARG A 285 -19.72 23.45 20.49
C ARG A 285 -21.02 22.63 20.52
N ARG A 286 -21.76 22.66 19.42
CA ARG A 286 -23.05 21.95 19.26
C ARG A 286 -22.88 20.72 18.39
N GLY A 287 -23.83 19.78 18.46
CA GLY A 287 -23.85 18.51 17.71
C GLY A 287 -23.19 17.37 18.49
N ASP A 288 -23.34 16.11 18.05
CA ASP A 288 -22.72 14.97 18.71
C ASP A 288 -21.34 14.70 18.14
N ASP A 289 -20.37 14.36 19.03
CA ASP A 289 -19.08 13.91 18.61
C ASP A 289 -19.21 12.49 18.07
N GLU A 290 -19.02 12.33 16.78
CA GLU A 290 -19.07 11.03 16.14
C GLU A 290 -17.84 10.20 16.53
N PHE A 291 -16.63 10.78 16.47
CA PHE A 291 -15.38 10.09 16.74
C PHE A 291 -15.03 10.07 18.22
N VAL A 292 -14.45 8.94 18.65
CA VAL A 292 -13.90 8.81 20.01
C VAL A 292 -12.71 9.74 20.24
N PHE A 293 -11.88 9.95 19.21
CA PHE A 293 -10.72 10.84 19.25
C PHE A 293 -10.85 11.95 18.22
N THR A 294 -10.87 13.18 18.67
CA THR A 294 -11.05 14.37 17.83
C THR A 294 -10.03 15.45 18.20
N HIS A 295 -9.82 16.37 17.30
CA HIS A 295 -9.26 17.68 17.65
C HIS A 295 -10.23 18.48 18.56
N PRO A 296 -9.76 19.56 19.24
CA PRO A 296 -10.63 20.38 20.07
C PRO A 296 -11.83 20.97 19.32
N ASP A 297 -11.72 21.18 18.00
CA ASP A 297 -12.81 21.63 17.13
C ASP A 297 -13.82 20.53 16.77
N GLY A 298 -13.57 19.28 17.19
CA GLY A 298 -14.37 18.10 16.88
C GLY A 298 -14.04 17.41 15.57
N GLY A 299 -13.11 17.97 14.81
CA GLY A 299 -12.66 17.36 13.57
C GLY A 299 -11.83 16.07 13.76
N PRO A 300 -11.73 15.23 12.71
CA PRO A 300 -10.97 14.01 12.77
C PRO A 300 -9.46 14.28 12.87
N ILE A 301 -8.76 13.55 13.72
CA ILE A 301 -7.30 13.65 13.86
C ILE A 301 -6.62 13.08 12.62
N HIS A 302 -5.72 13.89 12.00
CA HIS A 302 -4.94 13.45 10.87
C HIS A 302 -3.95 12.34 11.28
N PRO A 303 -3.89 11.19 10.56
CA PRO A 303 -3.03 10.07 10.95
C PRO A 303 -1.55 10.42 11.08
N ASP A 304 -1.03 11.33 10.26
CA ASP A 304 0.38 11.70 10.34
C ASP A 304 0.68 12.57 11.57
N PHE A 305 -0.29 13.39 12.02
CA PHE A 305 -0.17 14.14 13.27
C PHE A 305 -0.07 13.20 14.48
N PHE A 306 -0.91 12.16 14.55
CA PHE A 306 -0.81 11.13 15.58
C PHE A 306 0.53 10.40 15.55
N SER A 307 1.05 10.08 14.35
CA SER A 307 2.38 9.47 14.23
C SER A 307 3.52 10.41 14.66
N GLN A 308 3.42 11.70 14.39
CA GLN A 308 4.39 12.70 14.84
C GLN A 308 4.35 12.89 16.36
N SER A 309 3.16 12.86 16.96
CA SER A 309 2.97 12.91 18.42
C SER A 309 3.58 11.66 19.10
N TRP A 310 3.37 10.47 18.52
CA TRP A 310 4.07 9.26 18.94
C TRP A 310 5.60 9.44 18.91
N GLN A 311 6.15 9.98 17.82
CA GLN A 311 7.60 10.18 17.70
C GLN A 311 8.13 11.19 18.74
N ARG A 312 7.34 12.21 19.11
CA ARG A 312 7.70 13.16 20.19
C ARG A 312 7.73 12.47 21.53
N LEU A 313 6.71 11.69 21.88
CA LEU A 313 6.68 10.91 23.11
C LEU A 313 7.84 9.93 23.19
N MET A 314 8.13 9.22 22.10
CA MET A 314 9.26 8.29 22.04
C MET A 314 10.64 8.95 22.18
N ARG A 315 10.79 10.22 21.80
CA ARG A 315 12.06 10.95 22.05
C ARG A 315 12.30 11.27 23.50
N ASN A 316 11.22 11.48 24.24
CA ASN A 316 11.24 11.84 25.67
C ASN A 316 11.14 10.62 26.59
N SER A 317 11.00 9.43 26.05
CA SER A 317 10.91 8.17 26.77
C SER A 317 12.28 7.50 26.87
N GLU A 318 12.57 6.85 28.00
CA GLU A 318 13.74 6.01 28.22
C GLU A 318 13.59 4.63 27.54
N GLN A 319 12.38 4.28 27.14
CA GLN A 319 12.11 3.00 26.54
C GLN A 319 12.73 2.85 25.15
N ARG A 320 13.05 1.62 24.77
CA ARG A 320 13.58 1.28 23.45
C ARG A 320 12.64 1.79 22.34
N ARG A 321 13.19 2.52 21.37
CA ARG A 321 12.40 3.12 20.30
C ARG A 321 11.74 2.09 19.40
N ILE A 322 10.42 2.17 19.29
CA ILE A 322 9.58 1.42 18.36
C ILE A 322 8.71 2.37 17.54
N ARG A 323 8.19 1.89 16.42
CA ARG A 323 7.22 2.63 15.63
C ARG A 323 5.82 2.49 16.26
N LEU A 324 4.93 3.44 16.04
CA LEU A 324 3.54 3.34 16.48
C LEU A 324 2.87 2.01 16.05
N HIS A 325 3.15 1.53 14.83
CA HIS A 325 2.62 0.26 14.36
C HIS A 325 3.18 -0.95 15.11
N ASP A 326 4.33 -0.82 15.74
CA ASP A 326 4.96 -1.90 16.50
C ASP A 326 4.26 -2.15 17.85
N LEU A 327 3.39 -1.21 18.33
CA LEU A 327 2.46 -1.48 19.45
C LEU A 327 1.52 -2.66 19.13
N ARG A 328 1.03 -2.72 17.92
CA ARG A 328 0.21 -3.85 17.46
C ARG A 328 1.01 -5.16 17.44
N HIS A 329 2.28 -5.11 17.05
CA HIS A 329 3.16 -6.26 17.14
C HIS A 329 3.47 -6.64 18.58
N THR A 330 3.66 -5.66 19.46
CA THR A 330 3.81 -5.84 20.90
C THR A 330 2.58 -6.54 21.49
N HIS A 331 1.38 -6.04 21.21
CA HIS A 331 0.11 -6.66 21.63
C HIS A 331 0.03 -8.14 21.23
N ALA A 332 0.26 -8.44 19.95
CA ALA A 332 0.23 -9.80 19.45
C ALA A 332 1.26 -10.71 20.13
N THR A 333 2.48 -10.18 20.31
CA THR A 333 3.57 -10.92 20.98
C THR A 333 3.26 -11.25 22.42
N ILE A 334 2.70 -10.29 23.17
CA ILE A 334 2.31 -10.48 24.57
C ILE A 334 1.22 -11.55 24.68
N LEU A 335 0.17 -11.47 23.83
CA LEU A 335 -0.90 -12.48 23.82
C LEU A 335 -0.40 -13.88 23.48
N LEU A 336 0.46 -14.00 22.45
CA LEU A 336 1.02 -15.29 22.06
C LEU A 336 1.92 -15.88 23.16
N LYS A 337 2.73 -15.06 23.83
CA LYS A 337 3.53 -15.49 24.99
C LYS A 337 2.65 -15.88 26.19
N ALA A 338 1.48 -15.27 26.33
CA ALA A 338 0.49 -15.65 27.34
C ALA A 338 -0.31 -16.91 26.97
N GLY A 339 0.03 -17.60 25.88
CA GLY A 339 -0.62 -18.85 25.47
C GLY A 339 -1.96 -18.67 24.73
N VAL A 340 -2.33 -17.44 24.35
CA VAL A 340 -3.57 -17.20 23.59
C VAL A 340 -3.45 -17.85 22.21
N PRO A 341 -4.46 -18.67 21.79
CA PRO A 341 -4.40 -19.35 20.50
C PRO A 341 -4.18 -18.39 19.34
N VAL A 342 -3.31 -18.75 18.39
CA VAL A 342 -2.94 -17.92 17.21
C VAL A 342 -4.17 -17.48 16.42
N LYS A 343 -5.20 -18.34 16.34
CA LYS A 343 -6.46 -18.01 15.66
C LYS A 343 -7.15 -16.81 16.34
N VAL A 344 -7.27 -16.81 17.65
CA VAL A 344 -7.89 -15.73 18.43
C VAL A 344 -7.10 -14.42 18.26
N VAL A 345 -5.76 -14.49 18.34
CA VAL A 345 -4.89 -13.32 18.10
C VAL A 345 -5.08 -12.79 16.68
N SER A 346 -5.14 -13.68 15.68
CA SER A 346 -5.35 -13.32 14.28
C SER A 346 -6.68 -12.60 14.05
N GLU A 347 -7.77 -13.12 14.62
CA GLU A 347 -9.11 -12.53 14.54
C GLU A 347 -9.17 -11.18 15.24
N ARG A 348 -8.63 -11.07 16.46
CA ARG A 348 -8.53 -9.81 17.22
C ARG A 348 -7.78 -8.73 16.46
N LEU A 349 -6.72 -9.10 15.78
CA LEU A 349 -5.95 -8.19 14.92
C LEU A 349 -6.63 -7.91 13.58
N GLY A 350 -7.52 -8.75 13.08
CA GLY A 350 -8.09 -8.66 11.73
C GLY A 350 -7.05 -8.93 10.65
N HIS A 351 -6.28 -10.01 10.81
CA HIS A 351 -5.43 -10.55 9.77
C HIS A 351 -6.26 -11.39 8.80
N SER A 352 -5.89 -11.40 7.53
CA SER A 352 -6.61 -12.15 6.48
C SER A 352 -6.54 -13.67 6.67
N SER A 353 -5.54 -14.17 7.40
CA SER A 353 -5.40 -15.57 7.75
C SER A 353 -4.52 -15.76 8.99
N PRO A 354 -4.74 -16.83 9.79
CA PRO A 354 -3.84 -17.23 10.88
C PRO A 354 -2.40 -17.52 10.40
N ALA A 355 -2.24 -18.03 9.19
CA ALA A 355 -0.93 -18.29 8.59
C ALA A 355 -0.06 -17.03 8.51
N PHE A 356 -0.65 -15.87 8.23
CA PHE A 356 0.05 -14.60 8.27
C PHE A 356 0.57 -14.30 9.68
N THR A 357 -0.26 -14.51 10.72
CA THR A 357 0.14 -14.32 12.13
C THR A 357 1.30 -15.26 12.49
N ILE A 358 1.22 -16.53 12.12
CA ILE A 358 2.30 -17.50 12.35
C ILE A 358 3.58 -17.01 11.66
N THR A 359 3.55 -16.70 10.38
CA THR A 359 4.73 -16.26 9.62
C THR A 359 5.39 -15.02 10.23
N VAL A 360 4.58 -14.08 10.73
CA VAL A 360 5.07 -12.82 11.31
C VAL A 360 5.67 -13.03 12.70
N TYR A 361 5.11 -13.94 13.51
CA TYR A 361 5.46 -14.09 14.91
C TYR A 361 6.14 -15.43 15.27
N GLN A 362 6.38 -16.35 14.33
CA GLN A 362 7.01 -17.65 14.58
C GLN A 362 8.35 -17.56 15.31
N HIS A 363 9.10 -16.46 15.11
CA HIS A 363 10.40 -16.24 15.76
C HIS A 363 10.30 -15.83 17.25
N VAL A 364 9.08 -15.50 17.71
CA VAL A 364 8.81 -15.06 19.09
C VAL A 364 8.40 -16.22 19.99
N LEU A 365 8.24 -17.40 19.45
CA LEU A 365 7.73 -18.61 20.09
C LEU A 365 8.80 -19.73 20.25
N PRO A 366 10.07 -19.43 20.64
CA PRO A 366 11.03 -20.49 20.98
C PRO A 366 10.57 -21.14 22.28
N GLY A 367 10.66 -22.44 22.37
CA GLY A 367 10.34 -23.20 23.60
C GLY A 367 8.96 -23.86 23.63
N MET A 368 8.02 -23.51 22.75
CA MET A 368 6.69 -24.13 22.71
C MET A 368 6.68 -25.66 22.59
N GLN A 369 7.74 -26.27 22.07
CA GLN A 369 7.84 -27.74 22.01
C GLN A 369 8.00 -28.35 23.41
N ALA A 370 8.79 -27.73 24.29
CA ALA A 370 8.92 -28.16 25.67
C ALA A 370 7.62 -27.95 26.46
N ASP A 371 6.98 -26.79 26.27
CA ASP A 371 5.70 -26.48 26.90
C ASP A 371 4.60 -27.42 26.43
N ALA A 372 4.56 -27.76 25.12
CA ALA A 372 3.63 -28.72 24.58
C ALA A 372 3.83 -30.13 25.12
N ALA A 373 5.09 -30.58 25.28
CA ALA A 373 5.40 -31.86 25.87
C ALA A 373 4.99 -31.91 27.38
N ALA A 374 5.27 -30.84 28.12
CA ALA A 374 4.86 -30.72 29.50
C ALA A 374 3.33 -30.70 29.66
N ALA A 375 2.63 -29.93 28.81
CA ALA A 375 1.16 -29.85 28.82
C ALA A 375 0.53 -31.21 28.46
N PHE A 376 1.07 -31.93 27.49
CA PHE A 376 0.61 -33.28 27.13
C PHE A 376 0.81 -34.25 28.31
N SER A 377 2.01 -34.23 28.92
CA SER A 377 2.31 -35.08 30.07
C SER A 377 1.38 -34.79 31.24
N ALA A 378 1.15 -33.54 31.57
CA ALA A 378 0.22 -33.13 32.64
C ALA A 378 -1.23 -33.57 32.35
N ALA A 379 -1.69 -33.42 31.09
CA ALA A 379 -3.05 -33.80 30.72
C ALA A 379 -3.28 -35.31 30.72
N VAL A 380 -2.27 -36.12 30.35
CA VAL A 380 -2.40 -37.57 30.23
C VAL A 380 -2.06 -38.29 31.52
N PHE A 381 -1.03 -37.85 32.22
CA PHE A 381 -0.46 -38.56 33.39
C PHE A 381 -0.71 -37.87 34.74
N GLY A 382 -1.37 -36.71 34.70
CA GLY A 382 -1.57 -35.86 35.87
C GLY A 382 -0.30 -35.09 36.26
N SER A 383 -0.46 -33.97 37.00
CA SER A 383 0.67 -33.23 37.54
C SER A 383 1.36 -34.10 38.60
N GLN A 384 2.59 -34.56 38.33
CA GLN A 384 3.38 -35.20 39.40
C GLN A 384 3.69 -34.11 40.43
N PRO A 385 3.41 -34.35 41.73
CA PRO A 385 3.88 -33.44 42.78
C PRO A 385 5.42 -33.43 42.76
N ASN A 386 5.97 -32.24 42.68
CA ASN A 386 7.42 -32.05 42.83
C ASN A 386 7.92 -32.79 44.06
N ARG A 387 8.80 -33.79 43.83
CA ARG A 387 9.61 -34.39 44.91
C ARG A 387 10.80 -33.52 45.18
#